data_5cf34dde3bd65efcca94af7b1eeff50d
#
_entry.id   5cf34dde3bd65efcca94af7b1eeff50d
#
_cell.length_a   1.000
_cell.length_b   1.000
_cell.length_c   1.000
_cell.angle_alpha   90.00
_cell.angle_beta   90.00
_cell.angle_gamma   90.00
#
_symmetry.space_group_name_H-M   'P 1'
#
loop_
_entity.id
_entity.type
_entity.pdbx_description
1 polymer ?
#
loop_
_entity_poly.entity_id
_entity_poly.type
_entity_poly.pdbx_seq_one_letter_code
_entity_poly.pdbx_strand_id
1 'polypeptide(L)'
;MTSPGPEQASRADAPVDDLVGPTRRAHRITWVGITAAALLVAASVLIPLWTGWDVAVKGGPPLHGFWDPRFGPGSAPAIAIAVLALVGAAPLAMRLRWGWLLLAAYLTGAAWLAMLALVDGFDGIAAVLDADIEYLPTAREVTDLGATLEEFIERIPRDHPDNWRVHIAGHPAGALVLFVGLVRIGLGSGAAAGWLVLGLAATIPLAVMLTMRRFGAELAARRAAPFLVLGPSAIWMAVSGDALFAAFTAWGLCLLAYATRAASHAATAAWAIGAGLLLGYGVLLSYGLVLMGLLAVAVLVLGRDWRPLPWAVGAALVPVLVFAAAGFAWWEAYPVLVDRYWDGIASRRPASYWIWGDLAALACSAGLVAGASVGLTAARVREWRSWSRPVEVVVVLTLAAAATLLVADLSQMSKAEVERIWLPFVPWLLVGTALLPRAWVRPALAIQLALAITLQHLYFFQW
;
A
#
# COMPACT_ATOMS: atom_id res chain seq x y z
N MET A 1 -11.18 16.95 42.13
CA MET A 1 -10.50 16.22 41.06
C MET A 1 -9.09 15.89 41.56
N THR A 2 -8.91 14.69 42.09
CA THR A 2 -7.60 14.22 42.59
C THR A 2 -6.79 13.71 41.39
N SER A 3 -5.61 14.28 41.22
CA SER A 3 -4.61 13.80 40.25
C SER A 3 -4.30 12.33 40.56
N PRO A 4 -4.24 11.43 39.55
CA PRO A 4 -3.85 10.05 39.77
C PRO A 4 -2.43 9.99 40.32
N GLY A 5 -2.24 9.23 41.39
CA GLY A 5 -0.95 9.06 42.03
C GLY A 5 0.08 8.40 41.13
N PRO A 6 1.38 8.54 41.40
CA PRO A 6 2.49 8.03 40.57
C PRO A 6 2.43 6.52 40.28
N GLU A 7 1.82 5.72 41.13
CA GLU A 7 1.61 4.27 40.90
C GLU A 7 0.56 3.93 39.84
N GLN A 8 -0.47 4.78 39.64
CA GLN A 8 -1.47 4.58 38.59
C GLN A 8 -0.94 4.99 37.19
N ALA A 9 -0.08 6.00 37.14
CA ALA A 9 0.63 6.37 35.91
C ALA A 9 1.60 5.26 35.46
N SER A 10 2.31 4.64 36.40
CA SER A 10 3.25 3.52 36.12
C SER A 10 2.57 2.28 35.53
N ARG A 11 1.34 1.94 35.97
CA ARG A 11 0.60 0.76 35.43
C ARG A 11 -0.02 1.00 34.04
N ALA A 12 -0.34 2.24 33.69
CA ALA A 12 -0.87 2.57 32.36
C ALA A 12 0.24 2.57 31.28
N ASP A 13 1.48 2.74 31.67
CA ASP A 13 2.64 2.84 30.78
C ASP A 13 3.34 1.50 30.50
N ALA A 14 3.23 0.54 31.38
CA ALA A 14 3.84 -0.79 31.25
C ALA A 14 3.52 -1.50 29.90
N PRO A 15 2.29 -1.49 29.38
CA PRO A 15 1.99 -2.11 28.08
C PRO A 15 2.67 -1.43 26.88
N VAL A 16 2.98 -0.14 26.97
CA VAL A 16 3.67 0.60 25.89
C VAL A 16 5.17 0.36 25.93
N ASP A 17 5.75 0.30 27.12
CA ASP A 17 7.17 0.03 27.29
C ASP A 17 7.56 -1.37 26.83
N ASP A 18 6.65 -2.35 26.98
CA ASP A 18 6.81 -3.70 26.44
C ASP A 18 6.87 -3.71 24.90
N LEU A 19 6.07 -2.86 24.23
CA LEU A 19 6.14 -2.71 22.78
C LEU A 19 7.45 -2.08 22.31
N VAL A 20 7.91 -1.03 22.99
CA VAL A 20 9.04 -0.20 22.52
C VAL A 20 10.40 -0.85 22.83
N GLY A 21 10.50 -1.60 23.94
CA GLY A 21 11.77 -2.16 24.41
C GLY A 21 12.76 -1.11 24.96
N PRO A 22 14.06 -1.42 25.07
CA PRO A 22 15.04 -0.52 25.66
C PRO A 22 15.12 0.82 24.95
N THR A 23 14.72 1.91 25.60
CA THR A 23 14.47 3.24 25.00
C THR A 23 15.70 3.80 24.27
N ARG A 24 16.90 3.73 24.84
CA ARG A 24 18.13 4.26 24.18
C ARG A 24 18.44 3.55 22.86
N ARG A 25 18.30 2.21 22.83
CA ARG A 25 18.51 1.41 21.62
C ARG A 25 17.45 1.75 20.56
N ALA A 26 16.19 1.85 20.95
CA ALA A 26 15.10 2.17 20.05
C ALA A 26 15.26 3.59 19.45
N HIS A 27 15.67 4.59 20.25
CA HIS A 27 16.00 5.93 19.74
C HIS A 27 17.09 5.89 18.68
N ARG A 28 18.21 5.19 18.96
CA ARG A 28 19.32 5.06 17.99
C ARG A 28 18.86 4.40 16.69
N ILE A 29 18.10 3.31 16.79
CA ILE A 29 17.60 2.59 15.61
C ILE A 29 16.65 3.48 14.80
N THR A 30 15.76 4.22 15.46
CA THR A 30 14.87 5.17 14.80
C THR A 30 15.65 6.22 14.00
N TRP A 31 16.66 6.84 14.63
CA TRP A 31 17.55 7.78 13.96
C TRP A 31 18.25 7.14 12.75
N VAL A 32 18.90 6.02 12.95
CA VAL A 32 19.64 5.31 11.89
C VAL A 32 18.69 4.94 10.74
N GLY A 33 17.50 4.42 11.04
CA GLY A 33 16.54 4.03 10.02
C GLY A 33 16.05 5.19 9.16
N ILE A 34 15.65 6.32 9.80
CA ILE A 34 15.21 7.51 9.07
C ILE A 34 16.37 8.11 8.25
N THR A 35 17.55 8.22 8.86
CA THR A 35 18.73 8.78 8.18
C THR A 35 19.16 7.90 7.02
N ALA A 36 19.16 6.58 7.18
CA ALA A 36 19.49 5.65 6.09
C ALA A 36 18.52 5.78 4.92
N ALA A 37 17.20 5.88 5.19
CA ALA A 37 16.19 6.11 4.16
C ALA A 37 16.42 7.47 3.45
N ALA A 38 16.70 8.53 4.20
CA ALA A 38 16.98 9.85 3.63
C ALA A 38 18.26 9.86 2.78
N LEU A 39 19.32 9.22 3.26
CA LEU A 39 20.59 9.08 2.50
C LEU A 39 20.39 8.23 1.24
N LEU A 40 19.57 7.19 1.28
CA LEU A 40 19.25 6.37 0.13
C LEU A 40 18.52 7.20 -0.94
N VAL A 41 17.51 7.99 -0.54
CA VAL A 41 16.82 8.93 -1.44
C VAL A 41 17.80 9.97 -2.00
N ALA A 42 18.63 10.57 -1.16
CA ALA A 42 19.63 11.54 -1.62
C ALA A 42 20.64 10.92 -2.61
N ALA A 43 21.13 9.73 -2.32
CA ALA A 43 22.05 9.01 -3.19
C ALA A 43 21.40 8.68 -4.54
N SER A 44 20.12 8.25 -4.54
CA SER A 44 19.40 7.90 -5.76
C SER A 44 19.21 9.09 -6.72
N VAL A 45 19.19 10.30 -6.19
CA VAL A 45 19.15 11.53 -6.99
C VAL A 45 20.56 12.00 -7.37
N LEU A 46 21.46 12.10 -6.39
CA LEU A 46 22.75 12.77 -6.57
C LEU A 46 23.76 11.94 -7.37
N ILE A 47 23.76 10.61 -7.23
CA ILE A 47 24.73 9.76 -7.96
C ILE A 47 24.49 9.85 -9.47
N PRO A 48 23.28 9.62 -10.02
CA PRO A 48 23.03 9.81 -11.44
C PRO A 48 23.33 11.24 -11.92
N LEU A 49 22.96 12.24 -11.12
CA LEU A 49 23.21 13.66 -11.47
C LEU A 49 24.72 13.97 -11.61
N TRP A 50 25.56 13.49 -10.68
CA TRP A 50 27.01 13.77 -10.69
C TRP A 50 27.79 12.93 -11.68
N THR A 51 27.34 11.70 -11.93
CA THR A 51 28.03 10.78 -12.83
C THR A 51 27.55 10.85 -14.27
N GLY A 52 26.43 11.53 -14.53
CA GLY A 52 25.77 11.50 -15.84
C GLY A 52 25.15 10.14 -16.17
N TRP A 53 24.87 9.30 -15.15
CA TRP A 53 24.34 7.97 -15.36
C TRP A 53 22.90 8.01 -15.84
N ASP A 54 22.64 7.61 -17.07
CA ASP A 54 21.27 7.44 -17.58
C ASP A 54 20.63 6.19 -16.95
N VAL A 55 19.69 6.41 -16.06
CA VAL A 55 18.94 5.37 -15.37
C VAL A 55 17.58 5.10 -16.04
N ALA A 56 17.35 5.68 -17.20
CA ALA A 56 16.16 5.51 -18.05
C ALA A 56 14.83 5.78 -17.32
N VAL A 57 14.76 6.91 -16.60
CA VAL A 57 13.54 7.41 -15.97
C VAL A 57 13.16 8.77 -16.56
N LYS A 58 11.87 9.03 -16.76
CA LYS A 58 11.36 10.34 -17.14
C LYS A 58 11.24 11.22 -15.88
N GLY A 59 11.80 12.42 -15.95
CA GLY A 59 11.84 13.32 -14.80
C GLY A 59 13.08 13.11 -13.93
N GLY A 60 12.93 13.13 -12.63
CA GLY A 60 14.04 13.01 -11.66
C GLY A 60 14.06 11.68 -10.92
N PRO A 61 15.15 10.88 -11.02
CA PRO A 61 15.22 9.64 -10.25
C PRO A 61 15.16 9.94 -8.72
N PRO A 62 14.65 9.02 -7.89
CA PRO A 62 14.16 7.69 -8.20
C PRO A 62 12.70 7.66 -8.62
N LEU A 63 12.02 8.81 -8.61
CA LEU A 63 10.59 8.92 -8.87
C LEU A 63 10.32 9.20 -10.36
N HIS A 64 9.18 8.76 -10.83
CA HIS A 64 8.69 9.11 -12.16
C HIS A 64 7.86 10.40 -12.08
N GLY A 65 8.51 11.51 -11.76
CA GLY A 65 7.88 12.81 -11.56
C GLY A 65 8.71 13.96 -12.11
N PHE A 66 8.03 15.02 -12.47
CA PHE A 66 8.62 16.23 -13.02
C PHE A 66 8.59 17.34 -11.98
N TRP A 67 9.67 18.13 -11.91
CA TRP A 67 9.69 19.33 -11.09
C TRP A 67 8.67 20.34 -11.63
N ASP A 68 7.60 20.55 -10.90
CA ASP A 68 6.50 21.43 -11.24
C ASP A 68 5.86 22.00 -9.96
N PRO A 69 6.46 23.06 -9.38
CA PRO A 69 5.94 23.68 -8.18
C PRO A 69 4.55 24.28 -8.39
N ARG A 70 3.56 23.85 -7.61
CA ARG A 70 2.18 24.26 -7.76
C ARG A 70 1.41 24.35 -6.45
N PHE A 71 0.39 25.20 -6.47
CA PHE A 71 -0.57 25.36 -5.37
C PHE A 71 -1.98 25.35 -5.95
N GLY A 72 -2.86 24.59 -5.35
CA GLY A 72 -4.25 24.47 -5.77
C GLY A 72 -5.22 24.53 -4.60
N PRO A 73 -6.52 24.28 -4.87
CA PRO A 73 -7.57 24.34 -3.85
C PRO A 73 -7.34 23.44 -2.66
N GLY A 74 -6.63 22.31 -2.85
CA GLY A 74 -6.29 21.36 -1.79
C GLY A 74 -5.14 21.78 -0.90
N SER A 75 -4.28 22.74 -1.30
CA SER A 75 -3.04 23.06 -0.60
C SER A 75 -3.25 23.55 0.83
N ALA A 76 -4.08 24.57 1.05
CA ALA A 76 -4.34 25.10 2.37
C ALA A 76 -5.05 24.07 3.29
N PRO A 77 -6.09 23.35 2.84
CA PRO A 77 -6.69 22.28 3.63
C PRO A 77 -5.74 21.13 3.95
N ALA A 78 -4.87 20.68 3.02
CA ALA A 78 -3.88 19.64 3.27
C ALA A 78 -2.89 20.07 4.37
N ILE A 79 -2.38 21.30 4.30
CA ILE A 79 -1.49 21.86 5.34
C ILE A 79 -2.24 21.95 6.68
N ALA A 80 -3.51 22.37 6.70
CA ALA A 80 -4.30 22.44 7.92
C ALA A 80 -4.50 21.04 8.54
N ILE A 81 -4.81 20.01 7.74
CA ILE A 81 -4.89 18.62 8.20
C ILE A 81 -3.56 18.19 8.80
N ALA A 82 -2.43 18.47 8.14
CA ALA A 82 -1.11 18.12 8.64
C ALA A 82 -0.81 18.76 10.00
N VAL A 83 -1.09 20.06 10.17
CA VAL A 83 -0.88 20.78 11.43
C VAL A 83 -1.76 20.23 12.54
N LEU A 84 -3.06 20.00 12.27
CA LEU A 84 -3.98 19.42 13.24
C LEU A 84 -3.58 17.99 13.62
N ALA A 85 -3.11 17.20 12.67
CA ALA A 85 -2.64 15.83 12.89
C ALA A 85 -1.40 15.77 13.78
N LEU A 86 -0.44 16.69 13.61
CA LEU A 86 0.75 16.77 14.47
C LEU A 86 0.42 16.95 15.95
N VAL A 87 -0.66 17.68 16.23
CA VAL A 87 -1.10 17.91 17.61
C VAL A 87 -2.04 16.83 18.10
N GLY A 88 -2.98 16.40 17.25
CA GLY A 88 -4.16 15.62 17.64
C GLY A 88 -4.12 14.15 17.32
N ALA A 89 -3.49 13.70 16.22
CA ALA A 89 -3.67 12.35 15.71
C ALA A 89 -3.24 11.25 16.70
N ALA A 90 -2.03 11.36 17.27
CA ALA A 90 -1.54 10.36 18.21
C ALA A 90 -2.35 10.31 19.52
N PRO A 91 -2.63 11.42 20.23
CA PRO A 91 -3.44 11.39 21.45
C PRO A 91 -4.89 10.95 21.18
N LEU A 92 -5.50 11.33 20.05
CA LEU A 92 -6.85 10.88 19.69
C LEU A 92 -6.89 9.38 19.40
N ALA A 93 -5.90 8.86 18.67
CA ALA A 93 -5.79 7.41 18.41
C ALA A 93 -5.75 6.59 19.70
N MET A 94 -5.12 7.11 20.75
CA MET A 94 -5.03 6.43 22.05
C MET A 94 -6.29 6.57 22.91
N ARG A 95 -7.06 7.64 22.78
CA ARG A 95 -8.19 7.99 23.66
C ARG A 95 -9.57 7.62 23.11
N LEU A 96 -9.75 7.66 21.80
CA LEU A 96 -11.05 7.39 21.18
C LEU A 96 -11.50 5.95 21.43
N ARG A 97 -12.81 5.74 21.63
CA ARG A 97 -13.39 4.40 21.57
C ARG A 97 -13.14 3.81 20.18
N TRP A 98 -12.93 2.50 20.10
CA TRP A 98 -12.46 1.84 18.86
C TRP A 98 -13.30 2.21 17.61
N GLY A 99 -14.62 2.14 17.68
CA GLY A 99 -15.48 2.50 16.55
C GLY A 99 -15.30 3.96 16.09
N TRP A 100 -15.19 4.89 17.04
CA TRP A 100 -14.90 6.29 16.73
C TRP A 100 -13.49 6.52 16.18
N LEU A 101 -12.51 5.71 16.61
CA LEU A 101 -11.17 5.73 16.04
C LEU A 101 -11.19 5.31 14.57
N LEU A 102 -11.90 4.23 14.22
CA LEU A 102 -12.03 3.79 12.84
C LEU A 102 -12.73 4.84 11.97
N LEU A 103 -13.82 5.44 12.46
CA LEU A 103 -14.50 6.51 11.75
C LEU A 103 -13.61 7.73 11.56
N ALA A 104 -12.89 8.17 12.59
CA ALA A 104 -11.94 9.28 12.50
C ALA A 104 -10.77 8.96 11.54
N ALA A 105 -10.25 7.74 11.56
CA ALA A 105 -9.22 7.29 10.63
C ALA A 105 -9.72 7.33 9.18
N TYR A 106 -10.94 6.83 8.92
CA TYR A 106 -11.58 6.89 7.61
C TYR A 106 -11.74 8.32 7.10
N LEU A 107 -12.42 9.17 7.89
CA LEU A 107 -12.72 10.54 7.49
C LEU A 107 -11.44 11.39 7.30
N THR A 108 -10.47 11.22 8.21
CA THR A 108 -9.17 11.92 8.08
C THR A 108 -8.39 11.40 6.87
N GLY A 109 -8.38 10.09 6.64
CA GLY A 109 -7.74 9.48 5.48
C GLY A 109 -8.37 9.94 4.16
N ALA A 110 -9.70 9.91 4.06
CA ALA A 110 -10.42 10.39 2.88
C ALA A 110 -10.17 11.88 2.62
N ALA A 111 -10.18 12.70 3.68
CA ALA A 111 -9.86 14.13 3.56
C ALA A 111 -8.40 14.35 3.15
N TRP A 112 -7.44 13.59 3.71
CA TRP A 112 -6.03 13.68 3.35
C TRP A 112 -5.78 13.33 1.88
N LEU A 113 -6.32 12.20 1.43
CA LEU A 113 -6.28 11.78 0.02
C LEU A 113 -6.88 12.85 -0.90
N ALA A 114 -8.10 13.30 -0.61
CA ALA A 114 -8.81 14.28 -1.44
C ALA A 114 -8.07 15.63 -1.49
N MET A 115 -7.57 16.12 -0.36
CA MET A 115 -6.89 17.43 -0.33
C MET A 115 -5.53 17.39 -1.01
N LEU A 116 -4.80 16.27 -0.95
CA LEU A 116 -3.58 16.09 -1.73
C LEU A 116 -3.89 16.04 -3.24
N ALA A 117 -4.89 15.26 -3.67
CA ALA A 117 -5.31 15.24 -5.07
C ALA A 117 -5.74 16.64 -5.58
N LEU A 118 -6.49 17.39 -4.77
CA LEU A 118 -6.95 18.74 -5.11
C LEU A 118 -5.84 19.81 -5.15
N VAL A 119 -4.60 19.49 -4.81
CA VAL A 119 -3.44 20.36 -5.13
C VAL A 119 -3.33 20.53 -6.64
N ASP A 120 -3.68 19.49 -7.42
CA ASP A 120 -3.75 19.50 -8.88
C ASP A 120 -5.10 20.02 -9.43
N GLY A 121 -5.91 20.63 -8.56
CA GLY A 121 -7.27 21.03 -8.89
C GLY A 121 -8.22 19.85 -8.94
N PHE A 122 -9.40 20.05 -9.53
CA PHE A 122 -10.40 18.98 -9.64
C PHE A 122 -9.94 17.83 -10.55
N ASP A 123 -9.07 18.15 -11.50
CA ASP A 123 -8.47 17.19 -12.45
C ASP A 123 -7.62 16.15 -11.74
N GLY A 124 -7.01 16.47 -10.59
CA GLY A 124 -6.31 15.50 -9.74
C GLY A 124 -7.20 14.35 -9.22
N ILE A 125 -8.53 14.53 -9.28
CA ILE A 125 -9.50 13.46 -8.97
C ILE A 125 -10.18 12.96 -10.25
N ALA A 126 -10.56 13.86 -11.15
CA ALA A 126 -11.46 13.54 -12.26
C ALA A 126 -10.74 13.11 -13.55
N ALA A 127 -9.52 13.57 -13.77
CA ALA A 127 -8.82 13.34 -15.04
C ALA A 127 -7.85 12.14 -15.01
N VAL A 128 -7.36 11.74 -13.82
CA VAL A 128 -6.29 10.73 -13.72
C VAL A 128 -6.71 9.41 -14.35
N LEU A 129 -7.86 8.84 -13.95
CA LEU A 129 -8.37 7.58 -14.51
C LEU A 129 -8.92 7.70 -15.93
N ASP A 130 -9.09 8.93 -16.43
CA ASP A 130 -9.50 9.24 -17.80
C ASP A 130 -8.30 9.46 -18.74
N ALA A 131 -7.08 9.42 -18.23
CA ALA A 131 -5.89 9.51 -19.06
C ALA A 131 -5.83 8.34 -20.07
N ASP A 132 -5.29 8.62 -21.26
CA ASP A 132 -5.24 7.63 -22.35
C ASP A 132 -4.51 6.32 -22.00
N ILE A 133 -3.61 6.37 -21.04
CA ILE A 133 -2.86 5.18 -20.58
C ILE A 133 -3.65 4.33 -19.56
N GLU A 134 -4.73 4.88 -18.98
CA GLU A 134 -5.54 4.27 -17.92
C GLU A 134 -6.69 3.41 -18.46
N TYR A 135 -7.44 2.81 -17.53
CA TYR A 135 -8.43 1.78 -17.85
C TYR A 135 -9.77 2.34 -18.37
N LEU A 136 -10.24 3.50 -17.86
CA LEU A 136 -11.59 3.98 -18.15
C LEU A 136 -11.86 4.24 -19.64
N PRO A 137 -10.95 4.86 -20.42
CA PRO A 137 -11.21 5.07 -21.85
C PRO A 137 -11.48 3.75 -22.57
N THR A 138 -10.62 2.74 -22.36
CA THR A 138 -10.84 1.41 -22.96
C THR A 138 -12.06 0.70 -22.38
N ALA A 139 -12.33 0.82 -21.08
CA ALA A 139 -13.49 0.18 -20.45
C ALA A 139 -14.82 0.67 -21.03
N ARG A 140 -14.90 1.91 -21.50
CA ARG A 140 -16.09 2.45 -22.19
C ARG A 140 -16.25 1.92 -23.63
N GLU A 141 -15.16 1.51 -24.24
CA GLU A 141 -15.14 0.95 -25.61
C GLU A 141 -15.54 -0.55 -25.62
N VAL A 142 -15.43 -1.25 -24.48
CA VAL A 142 -15.77 -2.68 -24.37
C VAL A 142 -17.28 -2.88 -24.46
N THR A 143 -17.74 -3.39 -25.60
CA THR A 143 -19.13 -3.79 -25.86
C THR A 143 -19.36 -5.26 -25.59
N ASP A 144 -18.44 -6.12 -26.02
CA ASP A 144 -18.43 -7.58 -25.78
C ASP A 144 -17.27 -7.98 -24.88
N LEU A 145 -17.61 -8.37 -23.64
CA LEU A 145 -16.61 -8.77 -22.66
C LEU A 145 -16.02 -10.16 -22.96
N GLY A 146 -16.81 -11.06 -23.55
CA GLY A 146 -16.35 -12.40 -23.93
C GLY A 146 -15.25 -12.31 -24.99
N ALA A 147 -15.55 -11.66 -26.11
CA ALA A 147 -14.57 -11.42 -27.17
C ALA A 147 -13.32 -10.68 -26.64
N THR A 148 -13.51 -9.68 -25.77
CA THR A 148 -12.39 -8.95 -25.15
C THR A 148 -11.47 -9.86 -24.34
N LEU A 149 -12.00 -10.84 -23.61
CA LEU A 149 -11.21 -11.78 -22.82
C LEU A 149 -10.50 -12.82 -23.70
N GLU A 150 -11.14 -13.30 -24.75
CA GLU A 150 -10.56 -14.23 -25.72
C GLU A 150 -9.37 -13.63 -26.47
N GLU A 151 -9.47 -12.38 -26.88
CA GLU A 151 -8.41 -11.66 -27.61
C GLU A 151 -7.34 -11.04 -26.68
N PHE A 152 -7.57 -11.05 -25.34
CA PHE A 152 -6.77 -10.24 -24.43
C PHE A 152 -5.28 -10.54 -24.52
N ILE A 153 -4.89 -11.81 -24.52
CA ILE A 153 -3.48 -12.25 -24.52
C ILE A 153 -2.79 -11.92 -25.84
N GLU A 154 -3.48 -12.11 -26.96
CA GLU A 154 -2.96 -11.82 -28.30
C GLU A 154 -2.63 -10.34 -28.49
N ARG A 155 -3.35 -9.45 -27.80
CA ARG A 155 -3.17 -8.00 -27.86
C ARG A 155 -2.17 -7.45 -26.82
N ILE A 156 -1.53 -8.31 -26.03
CA ILE A 156 -0.45 -7.88 -25.11
C ILE A 156 0.82 -7.45 -25.87
N PRO A 157 1.34 -8.15 -26.88
CA PRO A 157 2.57 -7.78 -27.58
C PRO A 157 2.49 -6.39 -28.23
N ARG A 158 3.64 -5.67 -28.28
CA ARG A 158 3.70 -4.30 -28.82
C ARG A 158 3.55 -4.21 -30.32
N ASP A 159 3.92 -5.26 -31.02
CA ASP A 159 3.86 -5.38 -32.48
C ASP A 159 2.46 -5.77 -32.99
N HIS A 160 1.54 -6.13 -32.11
CA HIS A 160 0.15 -6.35 -32.50
C HIS A 160 -0.48 -5.01 -32.96
N PRO A 161 -1.18 -4.96 -34.13
CA PRO A 161 -1.74 -3.72 -34.67
C PRO A 161 -2.68 -3.00 -33.69
N ASP A 162 -3.49 -3.78 -32.94
CA ASP A 162 -4.45 -3.29 -31.95
C ASP A 162 -3.97 -3.59 -30.50
N ASN A 163 -2.67 -3.42 -30.22
CA ASN A 163 -2.13 -3.75 -28.91
C ASN A 163 -2.74 -2.88 -27.80
N TRP A 164 -2.83 -3.47 -26.62
CA TRP A 164 -3.36 -2.79 -25.44
C TRP A 164 -2.53 -1.57 -25.04
N ARG A 165 -3.21 -0.54 -24.52
CA ARG A 165 -2.59 0.61 -23.81
C ARG A 165 -1.71 0.09 -22.68
N VAL A 166 -0.73 0.90 -22.28
CA VAL A 166 0.38 0.46 -21.39
C VAL A 166 -0.12 -0.19 -20.10
N HIS A 167 -1.05 0.45 -19.39
CA HIS A 167 -1.54 -0.08 -18.10
C HIS A 167 -2.39 -1.33 -18.28
N ILE A 168 -3.19 -1.41 -19.35
CA ILE A 168 -4.01 -2.60 -19.63
C ILE A 168 -3.10 -3.80 -19.96
N ALA A 169 -2.12 -3.60 -20.84
CA ALA A 169 -1.17 -4.66 -21.18
C ALA A 169 -0.29 -5.10 -19.99
N GLY A 170 0.02 -4.17 -19.09
CA GLY A 170 0.84 -4.41 -17.90
C GLY A 170 0.13 -5.15 -16.77
N HIS A 171 -1.19 -5.34 -16.87
CA HIS A 171 -2.00 -5.95 -15.82
C HIS A 171 -2.85 -7.11 -16.38
N PRO A 172 -3.26 -8.08 -15.55
CA PRO A 172 -4.21 -9.09 -15.96
C PRO A 172 -5.56 -8.49 -16.35
N ALA A 173 -6.34 -9.20 -17.16
CA ALA A 173 -7.63 -8.75 -17.68
C ALA A 173 -8.64 -8.35 -16.59
N GLY A 174 -8.52 -8.87 -15.36
CA GLY A 174 -9.41 -8.53 -14.26
C GLY A 174 -9.38 -7.04 -13.87
N ALA A 175 -8.25 -6.36 -14.09
CA ALA A 175 -8.18 -4.92 -13.90
C ALA A 175 -9.11 -4.18 -14.87
N LEU A 176 -9.06 -4.49 -16.18
CA LEU A 176 -9.97 -3.92 -17.17
C LEU A 176 -11.43 -4.27 -16.86
N VAL A 177 -11.71 -5.53 -16.54
CA VAL A 177 -13.07 -6.02 -16.21
C VAL A 177 -13.67 -5.24 -15.01
N LEU A 178 -12.87 -4.93 -14.01
CA LEU A 178 -13.31 -4.11 -12.88
C LEU A 178 -13.79 -2.73 -13.35
N PHE A 179 -13.03 -2.06 -14.21
CA PHE A 179 -13.41 -0.75 -14.75
C PHE A 179 -14.61 -0.84 -15.72
N VAL A 180 -14.71 -1.90 -16.52
CA VAL A 180 -15.93 -2.19 -17.32
C VAL A 180 -17.15 -2.34 -16.41
N GLY A 181 -17.01 -3.02 -15.27
CA GLY A 181 -18.04 -3.10 -14.26
C GLY A 181 -18.49 -1.73 -13.74
N LEU A 182 -17.52 -0.84 -13.43
CA LEU A 182 -17.83 0.54 -13.01
C LEU A 182 -18.59 1.31 -14.08
N VAL A 183 -18.19 1.21 -15.34
CA VAL A 183 -18.89 1.83 -16.47
C VAL A 183 -20.32 1.35 -16.56
N ARG A 184 -20.55 0.03 -16.48
CA ARG A 184 -21.88 -0.58 -16.60
C ARG A 184 -22.85 -0.20 -15.47
N ILE A 185 -22.34 0.10 -14.28
CA ILE A 185 -23.17 0.57 -13.14
C ILE A 185 -23.29 2.10 -13.05
N GLY A 186 -22.82 2.83 -14.08
CA GLY A 186 -22.94 4.30 -14.16
C GLY A 186 -21.82 5.08 -13.45
N LEU A 187 -20.76 4.41 -12.97
CA LEU A 187 -19.60 5.04 -12.34
C LEU A 187 -18.42 5.20 -13.32
N GLY A 188 -18.70 5.21 -14.60
CA GLY A 188 -17.69 5.27 -15.68
C GLY A 188 -17.17 6.67 -15.99
N SER A 189 -17.57 7.74 -15.31
CA SER A 189 -16.90 9.04 -15.43
C SER A 189 -15.63 9.07 -14.57
N GLY A 190 -14.58 9.79 -15.00
CA GLY A 190 -13.35 9.91 -14.22
C GLY A 190 -13.59 10.45 -12.81
N ALA A 191 -14.50 11.43 -12.65
CA ALA A 191 -14.87 11.96 -11.34
C ALA A 191 -15.56 10.90 -10.47
N ALA A 192 -16.55 10.16 -10.98
CA ALA A 192 -17.25 9.14 -10.20
C ALA A 192 -16.31 8.00 -9.78
N ALA A 193 -15.50 7.48 -10.71
CA ALA A 193 -14.50 6.48 -10.43
C ALA A 193 -13.43 7.00 -9.46
N GLY A 194 -12.95 8.23 -9.64
CA GLY A 194 -11.95 8.85 -8.77
C GLY A 194 -12.41 8.98 -7.32
N TRP A 195 -13.65 9.45 -7.08
CA TRP A 195 -14.22 9.52 -5.73
C TRP A 195 -14.44 8.13 -5.12
N LEU A 196 -14.83 7.12 -5.92
CA LEU A 196 -14.93 5.75 -5.45
C LEU A 196 -13.57 5.20 -5.01
N VAL A 197 -12.54 5.40 -5.85
CA VAL A 197 -11.16 4.99 -5.53
C VAL A 197 -10.68 5.62 -4.23
N LEU A 198 -10.85 6.94 -4.07
CA LEU A 198 -10.53 7.67 -2.85
C LEU A 198 -11.23 7.08 -1.62
N GLY A 199 -12.54 6.83 -1.73
CA GLY A 199 -13.34 6.25 -0.65
C GLY A 199 -12.86 4.86 -0.25
N LEU A 200 -12.52 4.01 -1.22
CA LEU A 200 -12.01 2.66 -0.97
C LEU A 200 -10.57 2.68 -0.44
N ALA A 201 -9.70 3.53 -0.98
CA ALA A 201 -8.34 3.71 -0.48
C ALA A 201 -8.31 4.13 1.00
N ALA A 202 -9.21 5.04 1.41
CA ALA A 202 -9.35 5.46 2.81
C ALA A 202 -9.74 4.31 3.75
N THR A 203 -10.24 3.18 3.25
CA THR A 203 -10.53 1.99 4.07
C THR A 203 -9.33 1.09 4.33
N ILE A 204 -8.23 1.24 3.59
CA ILE A 204 -7.03 0.38 3.72
C ILE A 204 -6.46 0.41 5.15
N PRO A 205 -6.23 1.58 5.79
CA PRO A 205 -5.79 1.64 7.17
C PRO A 205 -6.71 0.89 8.14
N LEU A 206 -8.02 0.91 7.89
CA LEU A 206 -9.02 0.24 8.72
C LEU A 206 -8.85 -1.28 8.66
N ALA A 207 -8.67 -1.84 7.46
CA ALA A 207 -8.42 -3.27 7.27
C ALA A 207 -7.17 -3.74 8.02
N VAL A 208 -6.07 -2.96 7.95
CA VAL A 208 -4.83 -3.25 8.68
C VAL A 208 -5.04 -3.17 10.20
N MET A 209 -5.68 -2.10 10.70
CA MET A 209 -5.96 -1.92 12.13
C MET A 209 -6.88 -3.02 12.68
N LEU A 210 -7.89 -3.42 11.92
CA LEU A 210 -8.80 -4.53 12.28
C LEU A 210 -8.06 -5.87 12.34
N THR A 211 -7.18 -6.13 11.37
CA THR A 211 -6.31 -7.32 11.36
C THR A 211 -5.44 -7.38 12.62
N MET A 212 -4.75 -6.28 12.93
CA MET A 212 -3.93 -6.20 14.14
C MET A 212 -4.74 -6.44 15.41
N ARG A 213 -5.90 -5.79 15.51
CA ARG A 213 -6.81 -5.96 16.66
C ARG A 213 -7.31 -7.38 16.79
N ARG A 214 -7.64 -8.04 15.67
CA ARG A 214 -8.12 -9.41 15.66
C ARG A 214 -7.11 -10.37 16.27
N PHE A 215 -5.83 -10.07 16.17
CA PHE A 215 -4.74 -10.83 16.79
C PHE A 215 -4.35 -10.35 18.19
N GLY A 216 -5.11 -9.43 18.82
CA GLY A 216 -4.85 -8.94 20.18
C GLY A 216 -3.82 -7.80 20.25
N ALA A 217 -3.55 -7.11 19.14
CA ALA A 217 -2.59 -6.00 19.06
C ALA A 217 -3.29 -4.62 18.91
N GLU A 218 -4.41 -4.38 19.62
CA GLU A 218 -5.16 -3.11 19.52
C GLU A 218 -4.30 -1.90 19.88
N LEU A 219 -3.48 -2.01 20.95
CA LEU A 219 -2.58 -0.91 21.33
C LEU A 219 -1.59 -0.57 20.22
N ALA A 220 -1.01 -1.59 19.58
CA ALA A 220 -0.11 -1.39 18.45
C ALA A 220 -0.83 -0.78 17.23
N ALA A 221 -2.07 -1.23 16.94
CA ALA A 221 -2.88 -0.64 15.88
C ALA A 221 -3.16 0.85 16.12
N ARG A 222 -3.49 1.24 17.36
CA ARG A 222 -3.68 2.64 17.76
C ARG A 222 -2.42 3.47 17.56
N ARG A 223 -1.26 2.92 17.87
CA ARG A 223 0.03 3.60 17.70
C ARG A 223 0.45 3.75 16.23
N ALA A 224 0.15 2.76 15.40
CA ALA A 224 0.42 2.81 13.97
C ALA A 224 -0.58 3.69 13.20
N ALA A 225 -1.81 3.86 13.70
CA ALA A 225 -2.90 4.55 13.00
C ALA A 225 -2.53 5.90 12.36
N PRO A 226 -1.84 6.85 13.03
CA PRO A 226 -1.46 8.11 12.41
C PRO A 226 -0.58 7.93 11.17
N PHE A 227 0.32 6.95 11.17
CA PHE A 227 1.25 6.67 10.08
C PHE A 227 0.59 5.90 8.94
N LEU A 228 -0.39 5.07 9.23
CA LEU A 228 -1.19 4.35 8.24
C LEU A 228 -2.13 5.29 7.47
N VAL A 229 -2.67 6.32 8.15
CA VAL A 229 -3.68 7.23 7.60
C VAL A 229 -3.05 8.42 6.87
N LEU A 230 -1.92 8.93 7.37
CA LEU A 230 -1.34 10.22 7.00
C LEU A 230 0.06 10.07 6.38
N GLY A 231 0.25 9.03 5.57
CA GLY A 231 1.51 8.77 4.88
C GLY A 231 1.62 9.49 3.52
N PRO A 232 2.84 9.58 2.96
CA PRO A 232 3.06 10.09 1.60
C PRO A 232 2.44 9.22 0.51
N SER A 233 2.23 7.92 0.77
CA SER A 233 1.53 7.00 -0.15
C SER A 233 0.17 7.53 -0.64
N ALA A 234 -0.43 8.44 0.13
CA ALA A 234 -1.67 9.13 -0.26
C ALA A 234 -1.56 9.86 -1.62
N ILE A 235 -0.38 10.35 -2.00
CA ILE A 235 -0.13 11.02 -3.28
C ILE A 235 -0.48 10.09 -4.45
N TRP A 236 0.00 8.85 -4.38
CA TRP A 236 -0.19 7.85 -5.44
C TRP A 236 -1.47 7.02 -5.27
N MET A 237 -2.07 7.00 -4.07
CA MET A 237 -3.39 6.39 -3.84
C MET A 237 -4.52 7.28 -4.37
N ALA A 238 -4.31 8.58 -4.45
CA ALA A 238 -5.33 9.53 -4.82
C ALA A 238 -5.00 10.25 -6.15
N VAL A 239 -5.31 9.65 -7.29
CA VAL A 239 -6.19 8.52 -7.59
C VAL A 239 -5.42 7.51 -8.45
N SER A 240 -5.55 6.23 -8.19
CA SER A 240 -4.94 5.20 -9.06
C SER A 240 -5.68 3.87 -9.02
N GLY A 241 -5.52 3.05 -10.07
CA GLY A 241 -5.96 1.66 -10.06
C GLY A 241 -5.32 0.85 -8.94
N ASP A 242 -4.03 1.10 -8.64
CA ASP A 242 -3.28 0.41 -7.59
C ASP A 242 -3.87 0.61 -6.19
N ALA A 243 -4.52 1.76 -5.93
CA ALA A 243 -5.24 2.00 -4.69
C ALA A 243 -6.46 1.09 -4.53
N LEU A 244 -7.20 0.83 -5.62
CA LEU A 244 -8.26 -0.19 -5.61
C LEU A 244 -7.69 -1.57 -5.31
N PHE A 245 -6.60 -1.95 -6.00
CA PHE A 245 -5.94 -3.24 -5.82
C PHE A 245 -5.45 -3.44 -4.39
N ALA A 246 -4.90 -2.38 -3.78
CA ALA A 246 -4.51 -2.36 -2.38
C ALA A 246 -5.70 -2.55 -1.44
N ALA A 247 -6.85 -1.93 -1.73
CA ALA A 247 -8.05 -2.11 -0.91
C ALA A 247 -8.58 -3.55 -0.98
N PHE A 248 -8.68 -4.16 -2.17
CA PHE A 248 -9.09 -5.56 -2.34
C PHE A 248 -8.21 -6.50 -1.50
N THR A 249 -6.91 -6.37 -1.60
CA THR A 249 -5.97 -7.24 -0.90
C THR A 249 -5.91 -7.00 0.60
N ALA A 250 -6.00 -5.75 1.04
CA ALA A 250 -6.04 -5.42 2.46
C ALA A 250 -7.28 -6.00 3.15
N TRP A 251 -8.45 -5.88 2.53
CA TRP A 251 -9.67 -6.49 3.05
C TRP A 251 -9.64 -8.02 2.94
N GLY A 252 -9.05 -8.59 1.88
CA GLY A 252 -8.83 -10.02 1.76
C GLY A 252 -8.03 -10.59 2.95
N LEU A 253 -6.91 -9.94 3.31
CA LEU A 253 -6.10 -10.32 4.47
C LEU A 253 -6.85 -10.10 5.79
N CYS A 254 -7.65 -9.04 5.90
CA CYS A 254 -8.48 -8.79 7.07
C CYS A 254 -9.52 -9.92 7.26
N LEU A 255 -10.25 -10.30 6.21
CA LEU A 255 -11.20 -11.41 6.27
C LEU A 255 -10.50 -12.73 6.63
N LEU A 256 -9.31 -12.98 6.09
CA LEU A 256 -8.51 -14.16 6.45
C LEU A 256 -8.14 -14.16 7.95
N ALA A 257 -7.79 -13.01 8.51
CA ALA A 257 -7.53 -12.89 9.94
C ALA A 257 -8.79 -13.18 10.78
N TYR A 258 -9.97 -12.76 10.30
CA TYR A 258 -11.24 -13.11 10.95
C TYR A 258 -11.55 -14.60 10.84
N ALA A 259 -11.22 -15.25 9.71
CA ALA A 259 -11.38 -16.69 9.52
C ALA A 259 -10.56 -17.52 10.53
N THR A 260 -9.30 -17.15 10.79
CA THR A 260 -8.42 -17.86 11.75
C THR A 260 -8.89 -17.77 13.21
N ARG A 261 -9.82 -16.91 13.52
CA ARG A 261 -10.33 -16.69 14.89
C ARG A 261 -11.85 -16.87 14.98
N ALA A 262 -12.47 -17.48 13.98
CA ALA A 262 -13.90 -17.71 13.95
C ALA A 262 -14.33 -18.78 14.97
N ALA A 263 -15.51 -18.59 15.55
CA ALA A 263 -16.02 -19.46 16.62
C ALA A 263 -16.57 -20.79 16.11
N SER A 264 -16.90 -20.91 14.82
CA SER A 264 -17.47 -22.12 14.23
C SER A 264 -16.84 -22.42 12.86
N HIS A 265 -16.91 -23.69 12.43
CA HIS A 265 -16.45 -24.12 11.11
C HIS A 265 -17.15 -23.36 9.97
N ALA A 266 -18.47 -23.13 10.10
CA ALA A 266 -19.22 -22.38 9.10
C ALA A 266 -18.75 -20.93 9.00
N ALA A 267 -18.51 -20.27 10.14
CA ALA A 267 -17.95 -18.91 10.15
C ALA A 267 -16.51 -18.87 9.61
N THR A 268 -15.67 -19.88 9.94
CA THR A 268 -14.33 -20.03 9.35
C THR A 268 -14.41 -20.12 7.83
N ALA A 269 -15.27 -20.99 7.30
CA ALA A 269 -15.46 -21.16 5.87
C ALA A 269 -15.97 -19.86 5.21
N ALA A 270 -16.98 -19.22 5.78
CA ALA A 270 -17.55 -17.98 5.21
C ALA A 270 -16.52 -16.86 5.11
N TRP A 271 -15.77 -16.59 6.19
CA TRP A 271 -14.72 -15.58 6.18
C TRP A 271 -13.56 -15.95 5.22
N ALA A 272 -13.16 -17.23 5.20
CA ALA A 272 -12.08 -17.71 4.36
C ALA A 272 -12.46 -17.68 2.86
N ILE A 273 -13.71 -18.00 2.51
CA ILE A 273 -14.23 -17.86 1.14
C ILE A 273 -14.20 -16.39 0.72
N GLY A 274 -14.71 -15.48 1.55
CA GLY A 274 -14.63 -14.04 1.25
C GLY A 274 -13.20 -13.55 1.08
N ALA A 275 -12.27 -14.00 1.94
CA ALA A 275 -10.85 -13.69 1.83
C ALA A 275 -10.26 -14.23 0.53
N GLY A 276 -10.56 -15.49 0.18
CA GLY A 276 -10.08 -16.15 -1.03
C GLY A 276 -10.58 -15.44 -2.30
N LEU A 277 -11.87 -15.11 -2.37
CA LEU A 277 -12.42 -14.39 -3.52
C LEU A 277 -11.72 -13.03 -3.75
N LEU A 278 -11.49 -12.25 -2.67
CA LEU A 278 -10.81 -10.96 -2.77
C LEU A 278 -9.33 -11.12 -3.17
N LEU A 279 -8.61 -12.05 -2.55
CA LEU A 279 -7.20 -12.28 -2.85
C LEU A 279 -7.01 -12.91 -4.24
N GLY A 280 -7.88 -13.84 -4.64
CA GLY A 280 -7.86 -14.45 -5.95
C GLY A 280 -8.21 -13.46 -7.06
N TYR A 281 -9.21 -12.58 -6.83
CA TYR A 281 -9.46 -11.49 -7.76
C TYR A 281 -8.28 -10.49 -7.78
N GLY A 282 -7.62 -10.28 -6.64
CA GLY A 282 -6.38 -9.48 -6.55
C GLY A 282 -5.30 -9.97 -7.51
N VAL A 283 -5.13 -11.29 -7.67
CA VAL A 283 -4.19 -11.89 -8.64
C VAL A 283 -4.54 -11.51 -10.08
N LEU A 284 -5.83 -11.28 -10.36
CA LEU A 284 -6.32 -10.82 -11.67
C LEU A 284 -6.28 -9.28 -11.82
N LEU A 285 -6.00 -8.54 -10.75
CA LEU A 285 -5.83 -7.08 -10.79
C LEU A 285 -4.39 -6.67 -11.11
N SER A 286 -3.40 -7.39 -10.56
CA SER A 286 -1.99 -7.15 -10.86
C SER A 286 -1.17 -8.44 -10.68
N TYR A 287 -0.25 -8.69 -11.62
CA TYR A 287 0.62 -9.87 -11.57
C TYR A 287 1.48 -9.92 -10.30
N GLY A 288 1.91 -8.76 -9.77
CA GLY A 288 2.67 -8.67 -8.53
C GLY A 288 1.89 -9.05 -7.27
N LEU A 289 0.54 -9.04 -7.32
CA LEU A 289 -0.29 -9.34 -6.15
C LEU A 289 -0.35 -10.83 -5.77
N VAL A 290 0.18 -11.72 -6.58
CA VAL A 290 0.51 -13.09 -6.17
C VAL A 290 1.39 -13.08 -4.90
N LEU A 291 2.26 -12.09 -4.75
CA LEU A 291 3.13 -11.93 -3.59
C LEU A 291 2.38 -11.62 -2.28
N MET A 292 1.09 -11.22 -2.34
CA MET A 292 0.22 -11.14 -1.16
C MET A 292 0.07 -12.48 -0.44
N GLY A 293 0.39 -13.59 -1.12
CA GLY A 293 0.46 -14.92 -0.51
C GLY A 293 1.41 -14.97 0.69
N LEU A 294 2.52 -14.23 0.70
CA LEU A 294 3.43 -14.16 1.85
C LEU A 294 2.76 -13.51 3.07
N LEU A 295 2.02 -12.43 2.87
CA LEU A 295 1.23 -11.81 3.94
C LEU A 295 0.05 -12.70 4.38
N ALA A 296 -0.58 -13.43 3.45
CA ALA A 296 -1.63 -14.40 3.81
C ALA A 296 -1.08 -15.53 4.68
N VAL A 297 0.11 -16.05 4.37
CA VAL A 297 0.81 -17.03 5.23
C VAL A 297 1.12 -16.42 6.59
N ALA A 298 1.61 -15.18 6.67
CA ALA A 298 1.86 -14.50 7.92
C ALA A 298 0.58 -14.35 8.77
N VAL A 299 -0.57 -14.08 8.16
CA VAL A 299 -1.88 -14.03 8.82
C VAL A 299 -2.26 -15.39 9.38
N LEU A 300 -2.07 -16.48 8.63
CA LEU A 300 -2.34 -17.85 9.10
C LEU A 300 -1.43 -18.25 10.28
N VAL A 301 -0.14 -17.92 10.18
CA VAL A 301 0.85 -18.14 11.26
C VAL A 301 0.44 -17.39 12.53
N LEU A 302 0.07 -16.11 12.42
CA LEU A 302 -0.43 -15.31 13.54
C LEU A 302 -1.74 -15.86 14.10
N GLY A 303 -2.60 -16.36 13.24
CA GLY A 303 -3.82 -17.05 13.65
C GLY A 303 -3.56 -18.35 14.39
N ARG A 304 -2.41 -19.00 14.15
CA ARG A 304 -2.09 -20.36 14.62
C ARG A 304 -3.19 -21.36 14.24
N ASP A 305 -3.83 -21.10 13.10
CA ASP A 305 -4.96 -21.88 12.60
C ASP A 305 -4.91 -21.95 11.06
N TRP A 306 -4.77 -23.16 10.54
CA TRP A 306 -4.68 -23.47 9.13
C TRP A 306 -5.98 -23.95 8.52
N ARG A 307 -7.05 -24.12 9.31
CA ARG A 307 -8.38 -24.54 8.84
C ARG A 307 -8.97 -23.60 7.77
N PRO A 308 -8.69 -22.27 7.76
CA PRO A 308 -9.15 -21.41 6.68
C PRO A 308 -8.50 -21.68 5.33
N LEU A 309 -7.27 -22.25 5.30
CA LEU A 309 -6.46 -22.36 4.08
C LEU A 309 -7.16 -23.08 2.92
N PRO A 310 -7.72 -24.28 3.07
CA PRO A 310 -8.36 -24.96 1.93
C PRO A 310 -9.55 -24.16 1.37
N TRP A 311 -10.34 -23.51 2.24
CA TRP A 311 -11.45 -22.65 1.81
C TRP A 311 -10.97 -21.40 1.08
N ALA A 312 -9.94 -20.76 1.60
CA ALA A 312 -9.38 -19.55 1.01
C ALA A 312 -8.71 -19.85 -0.34
N VAL A 313 -7.92 -20.93 -0.44
CA VAL A 313 -7.29 -21.34 -1.70
C VAL A 313 -8.35 -21.76 -2.73
N GLY A 314 -9.31 -22.62 -2.33
CA GLY A 314 -10.39 -23.01 -3.23
C GLY A 314 -11.17 -21.82 -3.78
N ALA A 315 -11.51 -20.87 -2.90
CA ALA A 315 -12.22 -19.65 -3.31
C ALA A 315 -11.33 -18.70 -4.14
N ALA A 316 -10.02 -18.62 -3.88
CA ALA A 316 -9.11 -17.81 -4.68
C ALA A 316 -8.93 -18.35 -6.12
N LEU A 317 -9.03 -19.64 -6.29
CA LEU A 317 -8.99 -20.26 -7.63
C LEU A 317 -10.25 -19.96 -8.46
N VAL A 318 -11.40 -19.71 -7.81
CA VAL A 318 -12.67 -19.49 -8.54
C VAL A 318 -12.56 -18.34 -9.56
N PRO A 319 -12.21 -17.10 -9.20
CA PRO A 319 -12.10 -16.04 -10.19
C PRO A 319 -11.03 -16.34 -11.25
N VAL A 320 -9.90 -16.94 -10.89
CA VAL A 320 -8.83 -17.28 -11.83
C VAL A 320 -9.32 -18.30 -12.87
N LEU A 321 -10.03 -19.34 -12.44
CA LEU A 321 -10.57 -20.37 -13.34
C LEU A 321 -11.76 -19.85 -14.17
N VAL A 322 -12.58 -18.95 -13.62
CA VAL A 322 -13.66 -18.29 -14.38
C VAL A 322 -13.08 -17.46 -15.53
N PHE A 323 -12.02 -16.69 -15.28
CA PHE A 323 -11.35 -15.91 -16.32
C PHE A 323 -10.69 -16.83 -17.37
N ALA A 324 -10.06 -17.92 -16.93
CA ALA A 324 -9.47 -18.90 -17.85
C ALA A 324 -10.54 -19.56 -18.74
N ALA A 325 -11.69 -19.93 -18.17
CA ALA A 325 -12.81 -20.48 -18.93
C ALA A 325 -13.45 -19.46 -19.89
N ALA A 326 -13.29 -18.16 -19.61
CA ALA A 326 -13.75 -17.07 -20.47
C ALA A 326 -12.70 -16.58 -21.49
N GLY A 327 -11.57 -17.29 -21.63
CA GLY A 327 -10.54 -17.01 -22.64
C GLY A 327 -9.26 -16.36 -22.09
N PHE A 328 -9.25 -15.88 -20.84
CA PHE A 328 -8.05 -15.28 -20.25
C PHE A 328 -7.39 -16.22 -19.23
N ALA A 329 -6.38 -16.98 -19.65
CA ALA A 329 -5.57 -17.82 -18.76
C ALA A 329 -4.37 -17.04 -18.20
N TRP A 330 -4.38 -16.78 -16.88
CA TRP A 330 -3.34 -15.98 -16.20
C TRP A 330 -1.91 -16.52 -16.43
N TRP A 331 -1.76 -17.85 -16.43
CA TRP A 331 -0.47 -18.53 -16.63
C TRP A 331 0.05 -18.47 -18.07
N GLU A 332 -0.82 -18.23 -19.06
CA GLU A 332 -0.45 -17.97 -20.45
C GLU A 332 -0.14 -16.50 -20.67
N ALA A 333 -0.89 -15.59 -20.02
CA ALA A 333 -0.71 -14.16 -20.14
C ALA A 333 0.61 -13.68 -19.51
N TYR A 334 1.03 -14.27 -18.39
CA TYR A 334 2.21 -13.82 -17.66
C TYR A 334 3.52 -13.90 -18.45
N PRO A 335 3.86 -15.02 -19.14
CA PRO A 335 5.03 -15.07 -20.02
C PRO A 335 5.00 -14.01 -21.13
N VAL A 336 3.85 -13.80 -21.77
CA VAL A 336 3.70 -12.78 -22.82
C VAL A 336 3.91 -11.37 -22.28
N LEU A 337 3.43 -11.10 -21.05
CA LEU A 337 3.74 -9.85 -20.37
C LEU A 337 5.24 -9.71 -20.10
N VAL A 338 5.92 -10.77 -19.65
CA VAL A 338 7.38 -10.71 -19.37
C VAL A 338 8.12 -10.31 -20.64
N ASP A 339 7.81 -10.89 -21.79
CA ASP A 339 8.40 -10.52 -23.07
C ASP A 339 8.13 -9.04 -23.39
N ARG A 340 6.85 -8.60 -23.34
CA ARG A 340 6.51 -7.18 -23.56
C ARG A 340 7.23 -6.23 -22.60
N TYR A 341 7.43 -6.61 -21.34
CA TYR A 341 8.13 -5.80 -20.34
C TYR A 341 9.59 -5.59 -20.72
N TRP A 342 10.27 -6.67 -21.14
CA TRP A 342 11.66 -6.60 -21.55
C TRP A 342 11.87 -6.00 -22.94
N ASP A 343 10.89 -6.03 -23.81
CA ASP A 343 10.87 -5.28 -25.08
C ASP A 343 10.70 -3.78 -24.88
N GLY A 344 10.37 -3.36 -23.67
CA GLY A 344 10.13 -1.99 -23.29
C GLY A 344 11.32 -1.26 -22.69
N ILE A 345 11.01 -0.17 -21.99
CA ILE A 345 12.00 0.67 -21.30
C ILE A 345 12.74 -0.12 -20.18
N ALA A 346 12.15 -1.19 -19.66
CA ALA A 346 12.70 -2.00 -18.60
C ALA A 346 14.07 -2.63 -18.96
N SER A 347 14.29 -2.97 -20.24
CA SER A 347 15.59 -3.47 -20.73
C SER A 347 16.70 -2.41 -20.66
N ARG A 348 16.33 -1.12 -20.76
CA ARG A 348 17.25 0.02 -20.67
C ARG A 348 17.49 0.47 -19.23
N ARG A 349 16.65 0.08 -18.28
CA ARG A 349 16.76 0.41 -16.86
C ARG A 349 17.82 -0.46 -16.21
N PRO A 350 19.00 0.09 -15.79
CA PRO A 350 20.09 -0.71 -15.26
C PRO A 350 19.72 -1.32 -13.90
N ALA A 351 19.82 -2.64 -13.78
CA ALA A 351 19.54 -3.36 -12.52
C ALA A 351 20.46 -2.90 -11.38
N SER A 352 21.72 -2.55 -11.71
CA SER A 352 22.70 -2.02 -10.76
C SER A 352 22.28 -0.72 -10.08
N TYR A 353 21.36 0.05 -10.69
CA TYR A 353 20.75 1.20 -10.06
C TYR A 353 19.41 0.83 -9.43
N TRP A 354 18.52 0.19 -10.18
CA TRP A 354 17.13 0.05 -9.74
C TRP A 354 16.94 -0.87 -8.54
N ILE A 355 17.84 -1.81 -8.27
CA ILE A 355 17.80 -2.65 -7.07
C ILE A 355 17.87 -1.84 -5.75
N TRP A 356 18.40 -0.63 -5.76
CA TRP A 356 18.39 0.27 -4.62
C TRP A 356 17.62 1.57 -4.90
N GLY A 357 17.48 1.94 -6.17
CA GLY A 357 16.63 3.05 -6.61
C GLY A 357 15.16 2.82 -6.29
N ASP A 358 14.67 1.58 -6.47
CA ASP A 358 13.31 1.18 -6.11
C ASP A 358 13.07 1.25 -4.59
N LEU A 359 14.08 0.90 -3.77
CA LEU A 359 13.99 1.10 -2.32
C LEU A 359 13.98 2.59 -1.93
N ALA A 360 14.64 3.45 -2.70
CA ALA A 360 14.56 4.90 -2.51
C ALA A 360 13.18 5.45 -2.89
N ALA A 361 12.60 5.00 -4.00
CA ALA A 361 11.23 5.35 -4.39
C ALA A 361 10.20 4.85 -3.36
N LEU A 362 10.37 3.63 -2.83
CA LEU A 362 9.60 3.14 -1.69
C LEU A 362 9.74 4.04 -0.46
N ALA A 363 10.95 4.53 -0.17
CA ALA A 363 11.16 5.45 0.96
C ALA A 363 10.47 6.81 0.76
N CYS A 364 10.23 7.22 -0.48
CA CYS A 364 9.39 8.38 -0.79
C CYS A 364 7.90 8.07 -0.58
N SER A 365 7.39 6.94 -1.07
CA SER A 365 5.96 6.60 -1.00
C SER A 365 5.53 6.09 0.38
N ALA A 366 6.29 5.20 1.01
CA ALA A 366 6.04 4.76 2.39
C ALA A 366 6.44 5.83 3.42
N GLY A 367 7.28 6.78 3.02
CA GLY A 367 7.90 7.80 3.85
C GLY A 367 9.17 7.32 4.55
N LEU A 368 10.05 8.25 4.88
CA LEU A 368 11.36 7.97 5.49
C LEU A 368 11.27 7.16 6.79
N VAL A 369 10.12 7.25 7.47
CA VAL A 369 9.84 6.49 8.71
C VAL A 369 9.73 4.99 8.47
N ALA A 370 9.53 4.56 7.22
CA ALA A 370 9.58 3.13 6.86
C ALA A 370 10.94 2.49 7.20
N GLY A 371 12.04 3.23 7.05
CA GLY A 371 13.37 2.78 7.49
C GLY A 371 13.44 2.52 8.99
N ALA A 372 12.83 3.38 9.81
CA ALA A 372 12.71 3.14 11.26
C ALA A 372 11.78 1.97 11.57
N SER A 373 10.66 1.83 10.85
CA SER A 373 9.73 0.72 10.99
C SER A 373 10.45 -0.63 10.81
N VAL A 374 11.18 -0.79 9.71
CA VAL A 374 11.95 -2.01 9.42
C VAL A 374 13.07 -2.22 10.44
N GLY A 375 13.84 -1.17 10.76
CA GLY A 375 14.96 -1.25 11.70
C GLY A 375 14.54 -1.66 13.11
N LEU A 376 13.47 -1.06 13.65
CA LEU A 376 12.92 -1.41 14.97
C LEU A 376 12.37 -2.85 14.98
N THR A 377 11.69 -3.24 13.91
CA THR A 377 11.16 -4.59 13.76
C THR A 377 12.28 -5.63 13.69
N ALA A 378 13.30 -5.41 12.87
CA ALA A 378 14.47 -6.29 12.75
C ALA A 378 15.24 -6.44 14.07
N ALA A 379 15.33 -5.37 14.86
CA ALA A 379 15.97 -5.42 16.17
C ALA A 379 15.25 -6.34 17.17
N ARG A 380 13.91 -6.52 17.02
CA ARG A 380 13.11 -7.40 17.86
C ARG A 380 13.24 -8.88 17.49
N VAL A 381 13.71 -9.21 16.28
CA VAL A 381 13.83 -10.61 15.83
C VAL A 381 14.69 -11.43 16.78
N ARG A 382 15.78 -10.88 17.30
CA ARG A 382 16.67 -11.59 18.26
C ARG A 382 16.00 -11.93 19.58
N GLU A 383 14.89 -11.26 19.89
CA GLU A 383 14.12 -11.42 21.14
C GLU A 383 12.87 -12.29 20.94
N TRP A 384 12.82 -13.11 19.87
CA TRP A 384 11.62 -13.82 19.42
C TRP A 384 10.97 -14.72 20.50
N ARG A 385 11.78 -15.25 21.46
CA ARG A 385 11.29 -16.10 22.54
C ARG A 385 10.54 -15.33 23.64
N SER A 386 10.75 -14.01 23.71
CA SER A 386 10.15 -13.12 24.71
C SER A 386 9.11 -12.16 24.14
N TRP A 387 8.68 -12.35 22.89
CA TRP A 387 7.67 -11.48 22.32
C TRP A 387 6.34 -11.58 23.05
N SER A 388 5.82 -10.44 23.49
CA SER A 388 4.40 -10.34 23.80
C SER A 388 3.58 -10.46 22.51
N ARG A 389 2.31 -10.81 22.64
CA ARG A 389 1.43 -10.98 21.47
C ARG A 389 1.37 -9.75 20.55
N PRO A 390 1.25 -8.51 21.06
CA PRO A 390 1.30 -7.34 20.20
C PRO A 390 2.62 -7.17 19.44
N VAL A 391 3.76 -7.50 20.06
CA VAL A 391 5.09 -7.47 19.41
C VAL A 391 5.15 -8.51 18.31
N GLU A 392 4.71 -9.75 18.57
CA GLU A 392 4.64 -10.82 17.57
C GLU A 392 3.87 -10.37 16.33
N VAL A 393 2.68 -9.79 16.51
CA VAL A 393 1.82 -9.31 15.41
C VAL A 393 2.54 -8.23 14.57
N VAL A 394 3.13 -7.24 15.24
CA VAL A 394 3.86 -6.16 14.55
C VAL A 394 5.05 -6.71 13.78
N VAL A 395 5.86 -7.56 14.41
CA VAL A 395 7.08 -8.09 13.80
C VAL A 395 6.75 -8.97 12.60
N VAL A 396 5.81 -9.90 12.75
CA VAL A 396 5.46 -10.84 11.68
C VAL A 396 4.86 -10.12 10.47
N LEU A 397 3.91 -9.20 10.66
CA LEU A 397 3.30 -8.46 9.54
C LEU A 397 4.31 -7.55 8.82
N THR A 398 5.12 -6.82 9.58
CA THR A 398 6.11 -5.91 8.98
C THR A 398 7.20 -6.68 8.22
N LEU A 399 7.70 -7.79 8.78
CA LEU A 399 8.72 -8.60 8.11
C LEU A 399 8.16 -9.33 6.89
N ALA A 400 6.91 -9.80 6.94
CA ALA A 400 6.25 -10.37 5.78
C ALA A 400 6.12 -9.34 4.64
N ALA A 401 5.73 -8.10 4.96
CA ALA A 401 5.69 -7.02 3.98
C ALA A 401 7.08 -6.68 3.42
N ALA A 402 8.09 -6.59 4.29
CA ALA A 402 9.47 -6.34 3.87
C ALA A 402 10.02 -7.47 2.98
N ALA A 403 9.73 -8.73 3.31
CA ALA A 403 10.10 -9.88 2.50
C ALA A 403 9.39 -9.86 1.14
N THR A 404 8.10 -9.51 1.12
CA THR A 404 7.33 -9.36 -0.12
C THR A 404 7.93 -8.30 -1.04
N LEU A 405 8.25 -7.14 -0.50
CA LEU A 405 8.90 -6.04 -1.23
C LEU A 405 10.29 -6.45 -1.75
N LEU A 406 11.07 -7.14 -0.93
CA LEU A 406 12.38 -7.64 -1.34
C LEU A 406 12.27 -8.66 -2.49
N VAL A 407 11.29 -9.57 -2.45
CA VAL A 407 11.05 -10.53 -3.55
C VAL A 407 10.61 -9.79 -4.81
N ALA A 408 9.74 -8.79 -4.69
CA ALA A 408 9.32 -7.97 -5.81
C ALA A 408 10.49 -7.23 -6.46
N ASP A 409 11.36 -6.62 -5.66
CA ASP A 409 12.56 -5.92 -6.11
C ASP A 409 13.56 -6.86 -6.82
N LEU A 410 13.88 -7.98 -6.19
CA LEU A 410 14.80 -8.98 -6.74
C LEU A 410 14.27 -9.64 -8.02
N SER A 411 12.97 -9.66 -8.25
CA SER A 411 12.38 -10.17 -9.49
C SER A 411 12.73 -9.33 -10.71
N GLN A 412 13.08 -8.05 -10.51
CA GLN A 412 13.34 -7.06 -11.55
C GLN A 412 12.16 -6.84 -12.51
N MET A 413 10.95 -7.26 -12.13
CA MET A 413 9.72 -7.10 -12.91
C MET A 413 8.96 -5.80 -12.57
N SER A 414 9.53 -4.95 -11.71
CA SER A 414 8.94 -3.65 -11.32
C SER A 414 10.01 -2.57 -11.19
N LYS A 415 10.98 -2.51 -12.15
CA LYS A 415 12.00 -1.44 -12.15
C LYS A 415 11.37 -0.08 -12.42
N ALA A 416 11.58 0.85 -11.50
CA ALA A 416 10.92 2.16 -11.42
C ALA A 416 9.39 2.07 -11.21
N GLU A 417 8.77 3.20 -10.91
CA GLU A 417 7.31 3.32 -10.69
C GLU A 417 6.80 2.54 -9.46
N VAL A 418 7.72 2.04 -8.62
CA VAL A 418 7.37 1.25 -7.43
C VAL A 418 6.70 2.09 -6.34
N GLU A 419 6.83 3.41 -6.38
CA GLU A 419 6.08 4.34 -5.53
C GLU A 419 4.56 4.14 -5.65
N ARG A 420 4.09 3.61 -6.79
CA ARG A 420 2.71 3.25 -7.07
C ARG A 420 2.50 1.72 -7.00
N ILE A 421 3.30 0.94 -7.74
CA ILE A 421 3.13 -0.51 -7.88
C ILE A 421 3.18 -1.24 -6.52
N TRP A 422 3.96 -0.73 -5.55
CA TRP A 422 4.12 -1.35 -4.24
C TRP A 422 3.15 -0.83 -3.17
N LEU A 423 2.22 0.06 -3.51
CA LEU A 423 1.20 0.60 -2.58
C LEU A 423 0.43 -0.48 -1.80
N PRO A 424 0.08 -1.65 -2.37
CA PRO A 424 -0.61 -2.69 -1.62
C PRO A 424 0.18 -3.22 -0.41
N PHE A 425 1.52 -3.14 -0.43
CA PHE A 425 2.40 -3.66 0.63
C PHE A 425 2.77 -2.60 1.68
N VAL A 426 2.75 -1.31 1.29
CA VAL A 426 3.18 -0.19 2.15
C VAL A 426 2.47 -0.14 3.50
N PRO A 427 1.12 -0.29 3.62
CA PRO A 427 0.45 -0.22 4.91
C PRO A 427 0.93 -1.30 5.89
N TRP A 428 1.24 -2.49 5.39
CA TRP A 428 1.75 -3.62 6.18
C TRP A 428 3.19 -3.38 6.65
N LEU A 429 4.02 -2.73 5.83
CA LEU A 429 5.37 -2.31 6.21
C LEU A 429 5.32 -1.25 7.33
N LEU A 430 4.35 -0.33 7.28
CA LEU A 430 4.18 0.73 8.27
C LEU A 430 3.61 0.27 9.62
N VAL A 431 3.13 -0.98 9.73
CA VAL A 431 2.73 -1.57 11.03
C VAL A 431 3.87 -1.48 12.05
N GLY A 432 5.12 -1.61 11.65
CA GLY A 432 6.29 -1.49 12.53
C GLY A 432 6.47 -0.10 13.18
N THR A 433 5.80 0.94 12.68
CA THR A 433 5.78 2.26 13.34
C THR A 433 5.14 2.21 14.74
N ALA A 434 4.38 1.17 15.05
CA ALA A 434 3.88 0.92 16.40
C ALA A 434 5.01 0.80 17.45
N LEU A 435 6.22 0.42 17.02
CA LEU A 435 7.41 0.26 17.88
C LEU A 435 8.17 1.57 18.12
N LEU A 436 7.79 2.69 17.51
CA LEU A 436 8.46 3.97 17.68
C LEU A 436 8.48 4.40 19.14
N PRO A 437 9.62 4.89 19.68
CA PRO A 437 9.64 5.52 21.01
C PRO A 437 8.67 6.69 21.09
N ARG A 438 8.06 6.91 22.25
CA ARG A 438 7.08 8.00 22.46
C ARG A 438 7.59 9.37 22.01
N ALA A 439 8.85 9.68 22.30
CA ALA A 439 9.48 10.94 21.91
C ALA A 439 9.61 11.09 20.38
N TRP A 440 9.57 9.99 19.62
CA TRP A 440 9.68 10.00 18.18
C TRP A 440 8.34 10.03 17.43
N VAL A 441 7.22 9.80 18.11
CA VAL A 441 5.91 9.73 17.42
C VAL A 441 5.59 11.04 16.69
N ARG A 442 5.74 12.20 17.36
CA ARG A 442 5.50 13.51 16.73
C ARG A 442 6.54 13.88 15.67
N PRO A 443 7.87 13.80 15.95
CA PRO A 443 8.89 14.06 14.92
C PRO A 443 8.75 13.16 13.68
N ALA A 444 8.51 11.88 13.87
CA ALA A 444 8.31 10.95 12.78
C ALA A 444 7.07 11.29 11.95
N LEU A 445 5.95 11.64 12.59
CA LEU A 445 4.75 12.08 11.89
C LEU A 445 4.99 13.40 11.15
N ALA A 446 5.75 14.34 11.74
CA ALA A 446 6.14 15.59 11.09
C ALA A 446 6.94 15.33 9.80
N ILE A 447 7.90 14.40 9.85
CA ILE A 447 8.70 13.99 8.69
C ILE A 447 7.78 13.39 7.58
N GLN A 448 6.83 12.52 7.93
CA GLN A 448 5.88 11.94 6.99
C GLN A 448 5.02 13.00 6.29
N LEU A 449 4.42 13.88 7.08
CA LEU A 449 3.54 14.94 6.58
C LEU A 449 4.30 15.97 5.75
N ALA A 450 5.49 16.39 6.21
CA ALA A 450 6.33 17.32 5.47
C ALA A 450 6.76 16.72 4.13
N LEU A 451 7.16 15.44 4.11
CA LEU A 451 7.52 14.76 2.87
C LEU A 451 6.34 14.70 1.90
N ALA A 452 5.15 14.32 2.37
CA ALA A 452 3.96 14.25 1.53
C ALA A 452 3.61 15.63 0.92
N ILE A 453 3.57 16.68 1.74
CA ILE A 453 3.29 18.03 1.26
C ILE A 453 4.36 18.50 0.29
N THR A 454 5.64 18.29 0.60
CA THR A 454 6.75 18.71 -0.26
C THR A 454 6.70 18.01 -1.62
N LEU A 455 6.53 16.69 -1.65
CA LEU A 455 6.45 15.95 -2.90
C LEU A 455 5.24 16.37 -3.74
N GLN A 456 4.04 16.47 -3.13
CA GLN A 456 2.83 16.85 -3.86
C GLN A 456 2.88 18.26 -4.42
N HIS A 457 3.55 19.20 -3.74
CA HIS A 457 3.59 20.60 -4.20
C HIS A 457 4.76 20.89 -5.13
N LEU A 458 5.80 20.07 -5.13
CA LEU A 458 7.00 20.33 -5.95
C LEU A 458 7.14 19.40 -7.15
N TYR A 459 6.47 18.25 -7.15
CA TYR A 459 6.56 17.27 -8.23
C TYR A 459 5.19 16.93 -8.80
N PHE A 460 5.08 16.94 -10.11
CA PHE A 460 3.93 16.44 -10.85
C PHE A 460 4.19 14.98 -11.25
N PHE A 461 3.26 14.11 -10.88
CA PHE A 461 3.28 12.69 -11.24
C PHE A 461 2.22 12.45 -12.32
N GLN A 462 2.60 11.84 -13.45
CA GLN A 462 1.72 11.66 -14.63
C GLN A 462 0.79 10.44 -14.51
N TRP A 463 0.38 10.05 -13.34
CA TRP A 463 -0.57 8.95 -13.07
C TRP A 463 -1.51 9.27 -11.94
#